data_493cef6b5f491609d4ef39d721885785
#
_entry.id   493cef6b5f491609d4ef39d721885785
#
_cell.length_a   1.000
_cell.length_b   1.000
_cell.length_c   1.000
_cell.angle_alpha   90.00
_cell.angle_beta   90.00
_cell.angle_gamma   90.00
#
_symmetry.space_group_name_H-M   'P 1'
#
loop_
_entity.id
_entity.type
_entity.pdbx_description
1 polymer ?
#
loop_
_entity_poly.entity_id
_entity_poly.type
_entity_poly.pdbx_seq_one_letter_code
_entity_poly.pdbx_strand_id
1 'polypeptide(L)'
;MNRLLTGISFLVIAACSSESRIEPDYFLSADQKHNKWSSTIEPVLTVPSGSVIQAETSEASDGQLHKNATLDDLINLDFGPIHPLTGPVYVEEAEVGDILAVDIIDIQLHDYGWQAIVSGFGFLSDRFKDPKLSIHEIDKNSNSIVFKDKVKIPLKPFPGVMGVAPNTTEMLSTIPPRENGGNMDDPGMVKGSTVYFPVLVKGALFSIGDAHAVQGYGEVCGTALEAPMTFTYRLRVIKDSAPIKEPQYETDEFYAVTGFGASIDIATKKAVNYMVDHLTANYDISDEE
;
A
#
# COMPACT_ATOMS: atom_id res chain seq x y z
N MET A 1 -41.80 -35.62 51.71
CA MET A 1 -40.86 -35.97 50.67
C MET A 1 -40.41 -34.66 49.97
N ASN A 2 -39.31 -34.05 50.47
CA ASN A 2 -38.74 -32.80 49.91
C ASN A 2 -37.71 -33.15 48.87
N ARG A 3 -37.88 -32.69 47.64
CA ARG A 3 -36.87 -32.75 46.60
C ARG A 3 -36.09 -31.42 46.58
N LEU A 4 -34.82 -31.47 46.96
CA LEU A 4 -33.85 -30.42 46.72
C LEU A 4 -33.51 -30.38 45.24
N LEU A 5 -33.73 -29.24 44.58
CA LEU A 5 -33.19 -28.92 43.28
C LEU A 5 -31.85 -28.18 43.48
N THR A 6 -30.77 -28.87 43.17
CA THR A 6 -29.43 -28.28 43.09
C THR A 6 -29.27 -27.60 41.73
N GLY A 7 -29.28 -26.28 41.72
CA GLY A 7 -28.96 -25.49 40.53
C GLY A 7 -27.44 -25.47 40.26
N ILE A 8 -26.98 -25.96 39.12
CA ILE A 8 -25.61 -25.85 38.67
C ILE A 8 -25.52 -24.54 37.86
N SER A 9 -24.86 -23.53 38.41
CA SER A 9 -24.51 -22.31 37.70
C SER A 9 -23.29 -22.57 36.85
N PHE A 10 -23.45 -22.54 35.52
CA PHE A 10 -22.33 -22.50 34.59
C PHE A 10 -21.77 -21.07 34.53
N LEU A 11 -20.56 -20.90 35.03
CA LEU A 11 -19.78 -19.68 34.86
C LEU A 11 -19.16 -19.72 33.48
N VAL A 12 -19.71 -18.96 32.50
CA VAL A 12 -19.10 -18.76 31.19
C VAL A 12 -17.99 -17.73 31.38
N ILE A 13 -16.75 -18.20 31.45
CA ILE A 13 -15.58 -17.33 31.36
C ILE A 13 -15.41 -16.96 29.86
N ALA A 14 -15.84 -15.76 29.49
CA ALA A 14 -15.47 -15.17 28.20
C ALA A 14 -13.97 -14.86 28.25
N ALA A 15 -13.17 -15.71 27.65
CA ALA A 15 -11.77 -15.41 27.34
C ALA A 15 -11.77 -14.33 26.26
N CYS A 16 -11.60 -13.05 26.64
CA CYS A 16 -11.12 -12.03 25.74
C CYS A 16 -9.69 -12.41 25.34
N SER A 17 -9.52 -12.99 24.15
CA SER A 17 -8.22 -13.05 23.52
C SER A 17 -7.83 -11.62 23.16
N SER A 18 -7.00 -10.98 23.97
CA SER A 18 -6.27 -9.80 23.55
C SER A 18 -5.35 -10.25 22.40
N GLU A 19 -5.66 -9.84 21.17
CA GLU A 19 -4.66 -9.92 20.10
C GLU A 19 -3.40 -9.24 20.63
N SER A 20 -2.32 -10.00 20.77
CA SER A 20 -1.03 -9.45 21.19
C SER A 20 -0.62 -8.43 20.14
N ARG A 21 -0.61 -7.14 20.52
CA ARG A 21 -0.12 -6.08 19.65
C ARG A 21 1.32 -6.40 19.26
N ILE A 22 1.58 -6.51 17.97
CA ILE A 22 2.95 -6.71 17.48
C ILE A 22 3.66 -5.36 17.66
N GLU A 23 4.69 -5.33 18.49
CA GLU A 23 5.51 -4.14 18.69
C GLU A 23 6.53 -4.03 17.54
N PRO A 24 6.73 -2.84 16.95
CA PRO A 24 7.73 -2.64 15.91
C PRO A 24 9.16 -2.69 16.49
N ASP A 25 10.07 -3.31 15.74
CA ASP A 25 11.51 -3.32 16.06
C ASP A 25 12.18 -2.00 15.71
N TYR A 26 11.67 -1.31 14.68
CA TYR A 26 12.23 -0.07 14.13
C TYR A 26 11.14 0.94 13.84
N PHE A 27 11.53 2.23 13.83
CA PHE A 27 10.67 3.35 13.47
C PHE A 27 11.33 4.21 12.38
N LEU A 28 10.55 4.60 11.37
CA LEU A 28 10.92 5.56 10.35
C LEU A 28 9.95 6.75 10.38
N SER A 29 10.51 7.97 10.46
CA SER A 29 9.72 9.19 10.34
C SER A 29 9.46 9.54 8.87
N ALA A 30 8.41 10.31 8.60
CA ALA A 30 8.09 10.80 7.27
C ALA A 30 9.18 11.70 6.63
N ASP A 31 10.16 12.17 7.40
CA ASP A 31 11.31 12.93 6.89
C ASP A 31 12.40 12.06 6.28
N GLN A 32 12.40 10.75 6.58
CA GLN A 32 13.32 9.76 6.01
C GLN A 32 12.78 9.24 4.66
N LYS A 33 12.76 10.11 3.67
CA LYS A 33 12.05 9.90 2.40
C LYS A 33 12.87 10.26 1.17
N HIS A 34 12.40 9.74 0.04
CA HIS A 34 12.81 10.11 -1.31
C HIS A 34 11.58 10.15 -2.23
N ASN A 35 11.74 10.58 -3.48
CA ASN A 35 10.65 10.68 -4.45
C ASN A 35 11.05 10.16 -5.86
N LYS A 36 11.99 9.24 -5.90
CA LYS A 36 12.44 8.57 -7.13
C LYS A 36 12.69 7.10 -6.87
N TRP A 37 12.67 6.30 -7.91
CA TRP A 37 13.12 4.92 -7.88
C TRP A 37 14.51 4.80 -8.51
N SER A 38 15.49 4.27 -7.77
CA SER A 38 16.85 4.00 -8.23
C SER A 38 17.56 3.04 -7.30
N SER A 39 18.46 2.23 -7.83
CA SER A 39 19.35 1.38 -7.04
C SER A 39 20.46 2.14 -6.30
N THR A 40 20.60 3.44 -6.58
CA THR A 40 21.66 4.30 -6.01
C THR A 40 21.19 5.16 -4.83
N ILE A 41 19.91 5.07 -4.45
CA ILE A 41 19.41 5.78 -3.29
C ILE A 41 19.89 5.04 -2.04
N GLU A 42 20.63 5.75 -1.19
CA GLU A 42 21.18 5.18 0.03
C GLU A 42 20.06 4.77 1.00
N PRO A 43 20.14 3.59 1.62
CA PRO A 43 19.14 3.17 2.58
C PRO A 43 19.19 4.01 3.85
N VAL A 44 18.00 4.38 4.35
CA VAL A 44 17.85 5.08 5.63
C VAL A 44 17.87 4.13 6.83
N LEU A 45 17.68 2.82 6.57
CA LEU A 45 17.65 1.77 7.57
C LEU A 45 18.13 0.45 6.95
N THR A 46 18.89 -0.34 7.75
CA THR A 46 19.28 -1.72 7.41
C THR A 46 18.75 -2.66 8.47
N VAL A 47 18.09 -3.75 8.05
CA VAL A 47 17.40 -4.68 8.96
C VAL A 47 17.60 -6.13 8.52
N PRO A 48 17.60 -7.10 9.45
CA PRO A 48 17.48 -8.52 9.11
C PRO A 48 16.08 -8.89 8.60
N SER A 49 15.97 -9.98 7.86
CA SER A 49 14.69 -10.55 7.44
C SER A 49 13.83 -10.91 8.65
N GLY A 50 12.53 -10.63 8.59
CA GLY A 50 11.56 -10.83 9.67
C GLY A 50 11.31 -9.60 10.54
N SER A 51 12.07 -8.52 10.36
CA SER A 51 11.91 -7.28 11.12
C SER A 51 10.57 -6.62 10.90
N VAL A 52 10.00 -6.09 11.98
CA VAL A 52 8.79 -5.27 11.98
C VAL A 52 9.15 -3.80 12.04
N ILE A 53 8.62 -3.03 11.11
CA ILE A 53 8.91 -1.60 10.96
C ILE A 53 7.62 -0.82 11.09
N GLN A 54 7.65 0.27 11.83
CA GLN A 54 6.61 1.28 11.81
C GLN A 54 7.12 2.51 11.07
N ALA A 55 6.44 2.89 9.99
CA ALA A 55 6.84 4.01 9.14
C ALA A 55 5.70 5.03 9.03
N GLU A 56 6.01 6.28 9.32
CA GLU A 56 5.13 7.40 8.98
C GLU A 56 5.34 7.80 7.52
N THR A 57 4.25 8.15 6.82
CA THR A 57 4.30 8.66 5.45
C THR A 57 3.64 10.03 5.36
N SER A 58 4.21 10.91 4.54
CA SER A 58 3.50 12.10 4.06
C SER A 58 2.37 11.68 3.12
N GLU A 59 1.39 12.55 2.89
CA GLU A 59 0.42 12.37 1.82
C GLU A 59 1.07 12.64 0.44
N ALA A 60 0.39 12.29 -0.65
CA ALA A 60 0.92 12.28 -2.01
C ALA A 60 1.63 13.57 -2.45
N SER A 61 1.17 14.73 -2.00
CA SER A 61 1.71 16.05 -2.42
C SER A 61 2.92 16.51 -1.63
N ASP A 62 3.42 15.72 -0.68
CA ASP A 62 4.52 16.09 0.23
C ASP A 62 4.23 17.31 1.10
N GLY A 63 3.00 17.41 1.62
CA GLY A 63 2.57 18.48 2.52
C GLY A 63 2.09 19.75 1.81
N GLN A 64 2.10 19.80 0.48
CA GLN A 64 1.59 20.96 -0.27
C GLN A 64 0.08 21.11 -0.11
N LEU A 65 -0.65 19.99 -0.10
CA LEU A 65 -2.11 19.96 0.11
C LEU A 65 -2.43 19.56 1.56
N HIS A 66 -2.00 20.40 2.49
CA HIS A 66 -2.22 20.19 3.91
C HIS A 66 -3.69 20.47 4.34
N LYS A 67 -4.01 20.23 5.60
CA LYS A 67 -5.35 20.35 6.19
C LYS A 67 -6.09 21.68 5.89
N ASN A 68 -5.35 22.76 5.70
CA ASN A 68 -5.89 24.09 5.40
C ASN A 68 -5.61 24.54 3.96
N ALA A 69 -5.23 23.61 3.08
CA ALA A 69 -4.94 23.94 1.69
C ALA A 69 -6.18 24.45 0.95
N THR A 70 -5.94 25.33 0.00
CA THR A 70 -6.94 26.02 -0.81
C THR A 70 -6.88 25.56 -2.26
N LEU A 71 -7.84 26.01 -3.07
CA LEU A 71 -7.81 25.75 -4.52
C LEU A 71 -6.56 26.36 -5.18
N ASP A 72 -6.06 27.48 -4.68
CA ASP A 72 -4.85 28.11 -5.21
C ASP A 72 -3.60 27.26 -4.95
N ASP A 73 -3.54 26.54 -3.82
CA ASP A 73 -2.46 25.59 -3.53
C ASP A 73 -2.49 24.42 -4.52
N LEU A 74 -3.69 23.90 -4.87
CA LEU A 74 -3.84 22.87 -5.89
C LEU A 74 -3.44 23.39 -7.29
N ILE A 75 -3.82 24.61 -7.67
CA ILE A 75 -3.49 25.19 -8.98
C ILE A 75 -1.98 25.37 -9.13
N ASN A 76 -1.28 25.69 -8.04
CA ASN A 76 0.17 25.90 -8.02
C ASN A 76 0.96 24.66 -7.56
N LEU A 77 0.32 23.48 -7.52
CA LEU A 77 0.96 22.24 -7.06
C LEU A 77 2.22 21.93 -7.88
N ASP A 78 3.35 21.77 -7.18
CA ASP A 78 4.59 21.28 -7.77
C ASP A 78 4.59 19.75 -7.79
N PHE A 79 4.64 19.17 -8.99
CA PHE A 79 4.73 17.71 -9.18
C PHE A 79 6.12 17.14 -8.92
N GLY A 80 7.15 17.98 -8.72
CA GLY A 80 8.53 17.54 -8.47
C GLY A 80 8.68 16.61 -7.26
N PRO A 81 8.08 16.91 -6.10
CA PRO A 81 8.13 16.09 -4.88
C PRO A 81 7.26 14.84 -4.90
N ILE A 82 6.33 14.70 -5.83
CA ILE A 82 5.33 13.62 -5.89
C ILE A 82 5.97 12.31 -6.40
N HIS A 83 5.80 11.16 -5.74
CA HIS A 83 5.26 10.93 -4.42
C HIS A 83 6.40 10.80 -3.42
N PRO A 84 6.27 11.33 -2.20
CA PRO A 84 7.25 11.10 -1.13
C PRO A 84 7.11 9.65 -0.62
N LEU A 85 8.21 8.91 -0.59
CA LEU A 85 8.27 7.53 -0.15
C LEU A 85 9.20 7.40 1.05
N THR A 86 8.70 6.92 2.17
CA THR A 86 9.51 6.63 3.36
C THR A 86 10.35 5.38 3.12
N GLY A 87 11.66 5.51 3.30
CA GLY A 87 12.68 4.51 2.96
C GLY A 87 13.85 5.12 2.20
N PRO A 88 14.69 4.30 1.50
CA PRO A 88 14.57 2.86 1.36
C PRO A 88 15.07 2.08 2.59
N VAL A 89 14.52 0.89 2.80
CA VAL A 89 14.96 -0.07 3.80
C VAL A 89 15.77 -1.17 3.11
N TYR A 90 17.01 -1.38 3.55
CA TYR A 90 17.86 -2.47 3.09
C TYR A 90 17.62 -3.71 3.95
N VAL A 91 17.30 -4.85 3.34
CA VAL A 91 17.13 -6.14 4.02
C VAL A 91 18.36 -6.99 3.81
N GLU A 92 19.10 -7.31 4.90
CA GLU A 92 20.46 -7.89 4.83
C GLU A 92 20.57 -9.18 4.01
N GLU A 93 19.56 -10.05 4.09
CA GLU A 93 19.58 -11.36 3.42
C GLU A 93 19.01 -11.36 2.00
N ALA A 94 18.46 -10.22 1.53
CA ALA A 94 17.82 -10.14 0.23
C ALA A 94 18.86 -10.09 -0.90
N GLU A 95 18.83 -11.12 -1.75
CA GLU A 95 19.67 -11.23 -2.95
C GLU A 95 18.79 -11.18 -4.21
N VAL A 96 19.40 -10.81 -5.34
CA VAL A 96 18.69 -10.75 -6.63
C VAL A 96 18.09 -12.13 -6.99
N GLY A 97 16.79 -12.15 -7.30
CA GLY A 97 16.04 -13.35 -7.62
C GLY A 97 15.24 -13.93 -6.45
N ASP A 98 15.45 -13.44 -5.23
CA ASP A 98 14.57 -13.72 -4.09
C ASP A 98 13.23 -13.01 -4.24
N ILE A 99 12.30 -13.31 -3.34
CA ILE A 99 11.05 -12.56 -3.15
C ILE A 99 11.12 -11.83 -1.81
N LEU A 100 10.79 -10.54 -1.81
CA LEU A 100 10.52 -9.79 -0.59
C LEU A 100 9.01 -9.84 -0.30
N ALA A 101 8.62 -10.49 0.79
CA ALA A 101 7.25 -10.47 1.31
C ALA A 101 7.09 -9.34 2.32
N VAL A 102 6.06 -8.52 2.12
CA VAL A 102 5.69 -7.38 2.96
C VAL A 102 4.33 -7.67 3.59
N ASP A 103 4.33 -8.07 4.87
CA ASP A 103 3.09 -8.30 5.61
C ASP A 103 2.58 -6.95 6.16
N ILE A 104 1.41 -6.49 5.74
CA ILE A 104 0.79 -5.25 6.22
C ILE A 104 0.06 -5.54 7.54
N ILE A 105 0.70 -5.22 8.66
CA ILE A 105 0.23 -5.58 10.02
C ILE A 105 -0.82 -4.59 10.52
N ASP A 106 -0.56 -3.28 10.33
CA ASP A 106 -1.48 -2.23 10.79
C ASP A 106 -1.34 -0.97 9.93
N ILE A 107 -2.46 -0.23 9.81
CA ILE A 107 -2.52 1.05 9.10
C ILE A 107 -3.28 2.04 9.97
N GLN A 108 -2.64 3.14 10.34
CA GLN A 108 -3.22 4.18 11.18
C GLN A 108 -3.38 5.47 10.40
N LEU A 109 -4.61 5.88 10.19
CA LEU A 109 -4.98 7.15 9.58
C LEU A 109 -4.56 8.33 10.46
N HIS A 110 -4.10 9.40 9.85
CA HIS A 110 -4.00 10.71 10.50
C HIS A 110 -5.36 11.43 10.48
N ASP A 111 -5.38 12.73 10.79
CA ASP A 111 -6.62 13.46 11.10
C ASP A 111 -7.24 14.18 9.89
N TYR A 112 -6.64 14.07 8.71
CA TYR A 112 -7.18 14.65 7.49
C TYR A 112 -6.82 13.84 6.25
N GLY A 113 -7.55 14.09 5.18
CA GLY A 113 -7.23 13.66 3.83
C GLY A 113 -7.79 14.65 2.81
N TRP A 114 -7.29 14.59 1.58
CA TRP A 114 -7.76 15.40 0.49
C TRP A 114 -8.03 14.57 -0.77
N GLN A 115 -8.89 15.06 -1.62
CA GLN A 115 -9.11 14.55 -2.96
C GLN A 115 -9.23 15.72 -3.94
N ALA A 116 -8.82 15.54 -5.19
CA ALA A 116 -8.80 16.61 -6.15
C ALA A 116 -9.23 16.17 -7.56
N ILE A 117 -9.69 17.14 -8.33
CA ILE A 117 -9.64 17.12 -9.79
C ILE A 117 -8.52 18.03 -10.19
N VAL A 118 -7.46 17.48 -10.76
CA VAL A 118 -6.30 18.22 -11.27
C VAL A 118 -6.50 18.45 -12.75
N SER A 119 -6.38 19.70 -13.22
CA SER A 119 -6.58 20.05 -14.64
C SER A 119 -5.67 19.24 -15.54
N GLY A 120 -6.24 18.54 -16.52
CA GLY A 120 -5.49 17.74 -17.49
C GLY A 120 -5.01 16.38 -16.97
N PHE A 121 -5.36 15.99 -15.73
CA PHE A 121 -5.02 14.73 -15.10
C PHE A 121 -6.27 13.88 -14.81
N GLY A 122 -6.09 12.54 -14.69
CA GLY A 122 -7.18 11.60 -14.48
C GLY A 122 -7.81 11.08 -15.76
N PHE A 123 -8.58 9.99 -15.64
CA PHE A 123 -9.13 9.24 -16.79
C PHE A 123 -10.19 10.01 -17.60
N LEU A 124 -10.89 10.96 -16.96
CA LEU A 124 -11.92 11.79 -17.59
C LEU A 124 -11.51 13.27 -17.63
N SER A 125 -10.24 13.56 -17.80
CA SER A 125 -9.69 14.93 -17.85
C SER A 125 -10.22 15.78 -19.02
N ASP A 126 -10.69 15.16 -20.11
CA ASP A 126 -11.36 15.80 -21.24
C ASP A 126 -12.74 16.35 -20.86
N ARG A 127 -13.43 15.69 -19.91
CA ARG A 127 -14.76 16.05 -19.41
C ARG A 127 -14.72 17.00 -18.21
N PHE A 128 -13.78 16.79 -17.28
CA PHE A 128 -13.65 17.53 -16.02
C PHE A 128 -12.37 18.39 -16.05
N LYS A 129 -12.49 19.61 -16.59
CA LYS A 129 -11.35 20.50 -16.86
C LYS A 129 -11.03 21.44 -15.70
N ASP A 130 -12.05 21.80 -14.93
CA ASP A 130 -11.89 22.77 -13.84
C ASP A 130 -11.33 22.09 -12.60
N PRO A 131 -10.24 22.61 -12.00
CA PRO A 131 -9.67 22.03 -10.81
C PRO A 131 -10.63 22.14 -9.63
N LYS A 132 -10.63 21.12 -8.77
CA LYS A 132 -11.42 21.11 -7.52
C LYS A 132 -10.61 20.44 -6.43
N LEU A 133 -10.65 21.00 -5.24
CA LEU A 133 -10.07 20.44 -4.04
C LEU A 133 -11.15 20.21 -2.99
N SER A 134 -11.10 19.09 -2.32
CA SER A 134 -11.92 18.78 -1.13
C SER A 134 -10.99 18.27 -0.02
N ILE A 135 -11.00 18.97 1.10
CA ILE A 135 -10.30 18.54 2.32
C ILE A 135 -11.33 17.91 3.25
N HIS A 136 -10.99 16.78 3.83
CA HIS A 136 -11.84 16.03 4.76
C HIS A 136 -11.11 15.86 6.11
N GLU A 137 -11.78 16.21 7.19
CA GLU A 137 -11.36 15.79 8.52
C GLU A 137 -11.66 14.30 8.68
N ILE A 138 -10.69 13.56 9.20
CA ILE A 138 -10.81 12.14 9.48
C ILE A 138 -10.84 11.97 11.00
N ASP A 139 -12.00 11.55 11.52
CA ASP A 139 -12.10 11.08 12.90
C ASP A 139 -11.49 9.68 12.99
N LYS A 140 -10.40 9.54 13.72
CA LYS A 140 -9.68 8.27 13.93
C LYS A 140 -10.55 7.15 14.55
N ASN A 141 -11.66 7.51 15.17
CA ASN A 141 -12.63 6.57 15.73
C ASN A 141 -13.77 6.24 14.74
N SER A 142 -13.83 6.93 13.60
CA SER A 142 -14.83 6.71 12.57
C SER A 142 -14.25 5.86 11.43
N ASN A 143 -14.97 4.81 11.05
CA ASN A 143 -14.63 4.02 9.86
C ASN A 143 -15.19 4.64 8.56
N SER A 144 -15.50 5.94 8.56
CA SER A 144 -16.13 6.60 7.40
C SER A 144 -15.96 8.10 7.45
N ILE A 145 -16.00 8.72 6.27
CA ILE A 145 -16.19 10.17 6.09
C ILE A 145 -17.60 10.44 5.56
N VAL A 146 -18.06 11.69 5.71
CA VAL A 146 -19.33 12.16 5.10
C VAL A 146 -18.99 13.16 4.01
N PHE A 147 -19.29 12.80 2.76
CA PHE A 147 -19.07 13.65 1.61
C PHE A 147 -20.33 14.51 1.34
N LYS A 148 -20.15 15.84 1.35
CA LYS A 148 -21.21 16.84 1.10
C LYS A 148 -22.46 16.64 1.95
N ASP A 149 -22.31 16.26 3.20
CA ASP A 149 -23.39 16.01 4.17
C ASP A 149 -24.45 14.98 3.72
N LYS A 150 -24.14 14.16 2.72
CA LYS A 150 -25.09 13.25 2.09
C LYS A 150 -24.62 11.82 1.91
N VAL A 151 -23.36 11.65 1.56
CA VAL A 151 -22.82 10.33 1.21
C VAL A 151 -21.84 9.89 2.29
N LYS A 152 -22.15 8.81 2.99
CA LYS A 152 -21.24 8.16 3.92
C LYS A 152 -20.32 7.22 3.13
N ILE A 153 -19.02 7.49 3.16
CA ILE A 153 -18.00 6.71 2.48
C ILE A 153 -17.22 5.93 3.55
N PRO A 154 -17.27 4.58 3.55
CA PRO A 154 -16.46 3.78 4.45
C PRO A 154 -14.98 3.91 4.10
N LEU A 155 -14.12 4.01 5.11
CA LEU A 155 -12.67 4.05 4.94
C LEU A 155 -12.13 2.62 4.83
N LYS A 156 -11.19 2.44 3.92
CA LYS A 156 -10.46 1.20 3.69
C LYS A 156 -9.02 1.57 3.32
N PRO A 157 -8.17 1.91 4.32
CA PRO A 157 -6.86 2.47 4.06
C PRO A 157 -5.88 1.43 3.49
N PHE A 158 -5.01 1.90 2.59
CA PHE A 158 -3.96 1.11 1.97
C PHE A 158 -2.83 2.01 1.42
N PRO A 159 -1.61 1.49 1.18
CA PRO A 159 -0.56 2.23 0.49
C PRO A 159 -0.80 2.23 -1.03
N GLY A 160 -0.89 3.38 -1.66
CA GLY A 160 -0.96 3.51 -3.12
C GLY A 160 0.39 3.18 -3.77
N VAL A 161 1.48 3.66 -3.17
CA VAL A 161 2.84 3.40 -3.64
C VAL A 161 3.62 2.56 -2.64
N MET A 162 4.08 1.40 -3.06
CA MET A 162 5.12 0.61 -2.37
C MET A 162 5.91 -0.22 -3.37
N GLY A 163 7.17 -0.48 -3.06
CA GLY A 163 8.01 -1.26 -3.97
C GLY A 163 9.44 -1.40 -3.50
N VAL A 164 10.22 -2.09 -4.31
CA VAL A 164 11.66 -2.28 -4.15
C VAL A 164 12.42 -1.42 -5.16
N ALA A 165 13.74 -1.25 -5.00
CA ALA A 165 14.51 -0.53 -6.00
C ALA A 165 14.60 -1.33 -7.32
N PRO A 166 14.39 -0.68 -8.49
CA PRO A 166 14.62 -1.30 -9.79
C PRO A 166 16.13 -1.46 -10.05
N ASN A 167 16.49 -2.40 -10.92
CA ASN A 167 17.89 -2.61 -11.32
C ASN A 167 18.35 -1.55 -12.33
N THR A 168 18.39 -0.29 -11.90
CA THR A 168 18.90 0.84 -12.69
C THR A 168 19.46 1.93 -11.78
N THR A 169 20.45 2.68 -12.28
CA THR A 169 21.00 3.87 -11.62
C THR A 169 20.26 5.16 -12.00
N GLU A 170 19.32 5.08 -12.93
CA GLU A 170 18.48 6.23 -13.33
C GLU A 170 17.53 6.60 -12.19
N MET A 171 17.27 7.90 -12.04
CA MET A 171 16.27 8.43 -11.10
C MET A 171 14.88 8.44 -11.73
N LEU A 172 14.19 7.29 -11.66
CA LEU A 172 12.88 7.12 -12.28
C LEU A 172 11.78 7.82 -11.47
N SER A 173 10.77 8.35 -12.18
CA SER A 173 9.57 8.89 -11.54
C SER A 173 8.80 7.81 -10.76
N THR A 174 8.18 8.21 -9.66
CA THR A 174 7.30 7.35 -8.85
C THR A 174 5.91 7.17 -9.45
N ILE A 175 5.50 8.05 -10.39
CA ILE A 175 4.12 8.05 -10.94
C ILE A 175 3.77 6.75 -11.69
N PRO A 176 4.52 6.24 -12.69
CA PRO A 176 4.14 4.99 -13.34
C PRO A 176 4.63 3.79 -12.53
N PRO A 177 3.77 2.76 -12.32
CA PRO A 177 4.19 1.48 -11.74
C PRO A 177 5.07 0.70 -12.73
N ARG A 178 5.91 -0.20 -12.21
CA ARG A 178 6.84 -1.05 -12.97
C ARG A 178 6.99 -2.41 -12.29
N GLU A 179 7.89 -3.24 -12.83
CA GLU A 179 8.22 -4.56 -12.27
C GLU A 179 8.63 -4.53 -10.78
N ASN A 180 9.17 -3.43 -10.33
CA ASN A 180 9.54 -3.21 -8.92
C ASN A 180 8.36 -2.85 -8.00
N GLY A 181 7.15 -2.76 -8.52
CA GLY A 181 5.98 -2.16 -7.86
C GLY A 181 5.86 -0.68 -8.18
N GLY A 182 5.75 0.14 -7.17
CA GLY A 182 5.54 1.59 -7.27
C GLY A 182 4.08 1.95 -7.10
N ASN A 183 3.57 2.82 -7.95
CA ASN A 183 2.22 3.38 -7.92
C ASN A 183 1.17 2.37 -8.40
N MET A 184 0.83 1.41 -7.55
CA MET A 184 -0.07 0.31 -7.90
C MET A 184 -1.54 0.67 -7.69
N ASP A 185 -1.84 1.54 -6.74
CA ASP A 185 -3.19 2.06 -6.43
C ASP A 185 -4.24 0.95 -6.32
N ASP A 186 -3.83 -0.19 -5.70
CA ASP A 186 -4.70 -1.35 -5.56
C ASP A 186 -5.35 -1.40 -4.17
N PRO A 187 -6.68 -1.13 -4.05
CA PRO A 187 -7.40 -1.15 -2.79
C PRO A 187 -7.56 -2.55 -2.17
N GLY A 188 -6.97 -3.57 -2.75
CA GLY A 188 -6.83 -4.91 -2.17
C GLY A 188 -5.66 -5.05 -1.20
N MET A 189 -4.64 -4.17 -1.29
CA MET A 189 -3.42 -4.23 -0.46
C MET A 189 -3.62 -3.57 0.91
N VAL A 190 -4.53 -4.09 1.70
CA VAL A 190 -4.97 -3.56 3.00
C VAL A 190 -4.27 -4.22 4.17
N LYS A 191 -4.56 -3.75 5.39
CA LYS A 191 -4.20 -4.46 6.64
C LYS A 191 -4.60 -5.94 6.57
N GLY A 192 -3.65 -6.83 6.88
CA GLY A 192 -3.79 -8.28 6.82
C GLY A 192 -3.35 -8.89 5.49
N SER A 193 -3.08 -8.10 4.44
CA SER A 193 -2.52 -8.62 3.20
C SER A 193 -1.01 -8.82 3.31
N THR A 194 -0.47 -9.75 2.51
CA THR A 194 0.96 -9.91 2.23
C THR A 194 1.22 -9.57 0.78
N VAL A 195 2.12 -8.63 0.51
CA VAL A 195 2.51 -8.23 -0.85
C VAL A 195 3.91 -8.76 -1.14
N TYR A 196 4.08 -9.38 -2.30
CA TYR A 196 5.29 -10.03 -2.77
C TYR A 196 5.94 -9.22 -3.87
N PHE A 197 7.21 -8.87 -3.71
CA PHE A 197 8.01 -8.12 -4.69
C PHE A 197 9.18 -8.96 -5.18
N PRO A 198 9.51 -8.95 -6.50
CA PRO A 198 10.75 -9.51 -6.98
C PRO A 198 11.94 -8.71 -6.45
N VAL A 199 12.94 -9.34 -5.86
CA VAL A 199 14.18 -8.65 -5.46
C VAL A 199 15.04 -8.44 -6.70
N LEU A 200 15.14 -7.19 -7.16
CA LEU A 200 15.84 -6.79 -8.38
C LEU A 200 17.27 -6.31 -8.12
N VAL A 201 17.56 -5.91 -6.88
CA VAL A 201 18.89 -5.49 -6.42
C VAL A 201 19.14 -6.04 -5.02
N LYS A 202 20.42 -6.22 -4.66
CA LYS A 202 20.81 -6.66 -3.32
C LYS A 202 20.22 -5.75 -2.24
N GLY A 203 19.66 -6.37 -1.19
CA GLY A 203 19.00 -5.65 -0.09
C GLY A 203 17.59 -5.18 -0.41
N ALA A 204 17.05 -5.47 -1.61
CA ALA A 204 15.74 -5.08 -2.09
C ALA A 204 15.49 -3.55 -2.10
N LEU A 205 15.89 -2.80 -1.07
CA LEU A 205 15.68 -1.35 -0.92
C LEU A 205 14.18 -0.97 -0.99
N PHE A 206 13.42 -1.46 0.00
CA PHE A 206 11.97 -1.26 0.07
C PHE A 206 11.58 0.14 0.51
N SER A 207 10.57 0.73 -0.14
CA SER A 207 9.99 2.02 0.23
C SER A 207 8.46 1.99 0.11
N ILE A 208 7.78 2.84 0.92
CA ILE A 208 6.33 2.93 1.01
C ILE A 208 5.88 4.39 1.16
N GLY A 209 4.76 4.75 0.55
CA GLY A 209 4.19 6.10 0.64
C GLY A 209 2.87 6.22 -0.09
N ASP A 210 2.46 7.44 -0.41
CA ASP A 210 1.24 7.72 -1.17
C ASP A 210 0.04 6.94 -0.61
N ALA A 211 -0.36 7.31 0.60
CA ALA A 211 -1.32 6.53 1.37
C ALA A 211 -2.75 6.99 1.13
N HIS A 212 -3.63 6.05 0.82
CA HIS A 212 -5.03 6.28 0.48
C HIS A 212 -5.96 5.85 1.62
N ALA A 213 -6.76 6.76 2.14
CA ALA A 213 -7.76 6.43 3.16
C ALA A 213 -8.93 5.63 2.58
N VAL A 214 -9.24 5.86 1.31
CA VAL A 214 -10.17 5.08 0.49
C VAL A 214 -10.02 5.48 -0.98
N GLN A 215 -10.21 4.51 -1.86
CA GLN A 215 -10.20 4.71 -3.32
C GLN A 215 -11.28 3.85 -3.97
N GLY A 216 -11.91 4.36 -5.02
CA GLY A 216 -12.69 3.56 -5.96
C GLY A 216 -11.76 2.84 -6.95
N TYR A 217 -12.13 1.64 -7.41
CA TYR A 217 -11.34 0.92 -8.41
C TYR A 217 -11.05 1.75 -9.65
N GLY A 218 -9.78 1.74 -10.08
CA GLY A 218 -9.30 2.44 -11.26
C GLY A 218 -8.94 3.92 -11.04
N GLU A 219 -9.09 4.43 -9.82
CA GLU A 219 -8.70 5.79 -9.43
C GLU A 219 -9.03 6.87 -10.50
N VAL A 220 -10.27 6.91 -10.92
CA VAL A 220 -10.74 7.63 -12.12
C VAL A 220 -10.39 9.13 -12.13
N CYS A 221 -10.32 9.76 -10.96
CA CYS A 221 -9.91 11.17 -10.83
C CYS A 221 -8.37 11.35 -10.96
N GLY A 222 -7.59 10.27 -10.79
CA GLY A 222 -6.15 10.33 -10.62
C GLY A 222 -5.72 10.79 -9.22
N THR A 223 -6.66 10.82 -8.27
CA THR A 223 -6.45 10.95 -6.82
C THR A 223 -7.48 10.11 -6.08
N ALA A 224 -7.07 9.52 -4.99
CA ALA A 224 -7.92 8.87 -4.02
C ALA A 224 -8.41 9.88 -2.94
N LEU A 225 -8.74 9.42 -1.75
CA LEU A 225 -8.69 10.22 -0.55
C LEU A 225 -7.28 10.12 0.02
N GLU A 226 -6.42 10.99 -0.44
CA GLU A 226 -5.01 11.07 -0.06
C GLU A 226 -4.88 11.47 1.40
N ALA A 227 -4.09 10.76 2.19
CA ALA A 227 -3.95 11.04 3.60
C ALA A 227 -2.58 10.61 4.13
N PRO A 228 -1.94 11.38 5.04
CA PRO A 228 -0.78 10.89 5.74
C PRO A 228 -1.18 9.73 6.66
N MET A 229 -0.31 8.71 6.78
CA MET A 229 -0.59 7.51 7.56
C MET A 229 0.65 7.02 8.30
N THR A 230 0.42 6.10 9.23
CA THR A 230 1.46 5.31 9.84
C THR A 230 1.20 3.84 9.53
N PHE A 231 2.15 3.21 8.84
CA PHE A 231 2.11 1.79 8.48
C PHE A 231 2.97 0.99 9.46
N THR A 232 2.45 -0.15 9.91
CA THR A 232 3.27 -1.19 10.55
C THR A 232 3.31 -2.39 9.63
N TYR A 233 4.51 -2.78 9.20
CA TYR A 233 4.71 -3.89 8.27
C TYR A 233 5.93 -4.73 8.66
N ARG A 234 5.95 -5.99 8.20
CA ARG A 234 7.08 -6.90 8.35
C ARG A 234 7.70 -7.18 7.00
N LEU A 235 9.04 -7.16 6.92
CA LEU A 235 9.80 -7.52 5.73
C LEU A 235 10.39 -8.92 5.90
N ARG A 236 10.00 -9.87 5.03
CA ARG A 236 10.52 -11.24 5.02
C ARG A 236 11.11 -11.58 3.66
N VAL A 237 12.29 -12.15 3.65
CA VAL A 237 12.91 -12.68 2.43
C VAL A 237 12.50 -14.15 2.25
N ILE A 238 11.97 -14.47 1.08
CA ILE A 238 11.62 -15.84 0.68
C ILE A 238 12.68 -16.31 -0.31
N LYS A 239 13.41 -17.36 0.08
CA LYS A 239 14.46 -18.01 -0.72
C LYS A 239 13.90 -19.20 -1.49
N ASP A 240 14.59 -19.59 -2.56
CA ASP A 240 14.35 -20.84 -3.29
C ASP A 240 12.91 -21.04 -3.77
N SER A 241 12.19 -19.94 -4.05
CA SER A 241 10.84 -19.95 -4.58
C SER A 241 10.82 -19.74 -6.11
N ALA A 242 9.71 -20.10 -6.76
CA ALA A 242 9.49 -19.74 -8.15
C ALA A 242 9.56 -18.21 -8.32
N PRO A 243 10.31 -17.70 -9.30
CA PRO A 243 10.49 -16.25 -9.46
C PRO A 243 9.18 -15.59 -9.93
N ILE A 244 8.85 -14.46 -9.32
CA ILE A 244 7.77 -13.59 -9.78
C ILE A 244 8.37 -12.45 -10.64
N LYS A 245 7.61 -11.96 -11.61
CA LYS A 245 8.07 -10.92 -12.56
C LYS A 245 7.60 -9.52 -12.19
N GLU A 246 6.43 -9.42 -11.61
CA GLU A 246 5.80 -8.19 -11.12
C GLU A 246 5.15 -8.50 -9.77
N PRO A 247 4.79 -7.51 -8.94
CA PRO A 247 4.22 -7.77 -7.62
C PRO A 247 2.97 -8.66 -7.66
N GLN A 248 2.81 -9.44 -6.60
CA GLN A 248 1.65 -10.27 -6.35
C GLN A 248 1.24 -10.05 -4.90
N TYR A 249 0.00 -10.38 -4.53
CA TYR A 249 -0.40 -10.29 -3.13
C TYR A 249 -1.49 -11.31 -2.77
N GLU A 250 -1.58 -11.58 -1.49
CA GLU A 250 -2.64 -12.41 -0.95
C GLU A 250 -3.34 -11.73 0.23
N THR A 251 -4.59 -12.10 0.40
CA THR A 251 -5.45 -11.76 1.52
C THR A 251 -6.03 -13.04 2.09
N ASP A 252 -6.82 -12.96 3.16
CA ASP A 252 -7.55 -14.13 3.68
C ASP A 252 -8.58 -14.70 2.68
N GLU A 253 -8.94 -13.93 1.62
CA GLU A 253 -10.01 -14.29 0.69
C GLU A 253 -9.51 -14.74 -0.68
N PHE A 254 -8.38 -14.19 -1.16
CA PHE A 254 -7.89 -14.43 -2.52
C PHE A 254 -6.39 -14.18 -2.67
N TYR A 255 -5.84 -14.75 -3.74
CA TYR A 255 -4.52 -14.42 -4.28
C TYR A 255 -4.67 -13.58 -5.55
N ALA A 256 -3.85 -12.55 -5.70
CA ALA A 256 -3.89 -11.65 -6.85
C ALA A 256 -2.49 -11.46 -7.46
N VAL A 257 -2.46 -11.27 -8.77
CA VAL A 257 -1.26 -10.90 -9.52
C VAL A 257 -1.46 -9.56 -10.18
N THR A 258 -0.42 -8.76 -10.26
CA THR A 258 -0.44 -7.49 -11.00
C THR A 258 0.09 -7.67 -12.41
N GLY A 259 -0.25 -6.74 -13.30
CA GLY A 259 0.29 -6.67 -14.64
C GLY A 259 0.37 -5.21 -15.08
N PHE A 260 1.59 -4.71 -15.36
CA PHE A 260 1.80 -3.33 -15.80
C PHE A 260 2.07 -3.27 -17.29
N GLY A 261 1.50 -2.30 -17.98
CA GLY A 261 1.67 -2.16 -19.43
C GLY A 261 1.27 -0.79 -19.97
N ALA A 262 1.70 -0.49 -21.18
CA ALA A 262 1.37 0.76 -21.87
C ALA A 262 -0.12 0.87 -22.27
N SER A 263 -0.87 -0.22 -22.15
CA SER A 263 -2.33 -0.26 -22.37
C SER A 263 -2.97 -1.32 -21.47
N ILE A 264 -4.29 -1.17 -21.26
CA ILE A 264 -5.09 -2.15 -20.50
C ILE A 264 -4.96 -3.56 -21.08
N ASP A 265 -4.99 -3.71 -22.40
CA ASP A 265 -4.86 -5.02 -23.05
C ASP A 265 -3.51 -5.69 -22.76
N ILE A 266 -2.41 -4.92 -22.80
CA ILE A 266 -1.07 -5.43 -22.47
C ILE A 266 -0.99 -5.82 -21.01
N ALA A 267 -1.46 -4.96 -20.11
CA ALA A 267 -1.46 -5.19 -18.67
C ALA A 267 -2.30 -6.42 -18.29
N THR A 268 -3.53 -6.52 -18.81
CA THR A 268 -4.44 -7.64 -18.57
C THR A 268 -3.83 -8.96 -19.06
N LYS A 269 -3.25 -8.98 -20.28
CA LYS A 269 -2.62 -10.20 -20.81
C LYS A 269 -1.44 -10.66 -19.96
N LYS A 270 -0.64 -9.74 -19.42
CA LYS A 270 0.44 -10.07 -18.50
C LYS A 270 -0.11 -10.67 -17.19
N ALA A 271 -1.08 -10.00 -16.57
CA ALA A 271 -1.68 -10.47 -15.32
C ALA A 271 -2.27 -11.89 -15.46
N VAL A 272 -3.00 -12.16 -16.55
CA VAL A 272 -3.55 -13.51 -16.81
C VAL A 272 -2.42 -14.54 -16.96
N ASN A 273 -1.37 -14.24 -17.74
CA ASN A 273 -0.23 -15.16 -17.87
C ASN A 273 0.48 -15.40 -16.52
N TYR A 274 0.67 -14.36 -15.70
CA TYR A 274 1.29 -14.52 -14.38
C TYR A 274 0.41 -15.33 -13.40
N MET A 275 -0.91 -15.26 -13.55
CA MET A 275 -1.81 -16.13 -12.78
C MET A 275 -1.70 -17.59 -13.25
N VAL A 276 -1.59 -17.86 -14.54
CA VAL A 276 -1.29 -19.21 -15.06
C VAL A 276 0.04 -19.71 -14.51
N ASP A 277 1.12 -18.90 -14.62
CA ASP A 277 2.43 -19.23 -14.05
C ASP A 277 2.34 -19.55 -12.54
N HIS A 278 1.56 -18.76 -11.78
CA HIS A 278 1.35 -18.99 -10.34
C HIS A 278 0.61 -20.29 -10.06
N LEU A 279 -0.47 -20.56 -10.79
CA LEU A 279 -1.29 -21.77 -10.59
C LEU A 279 -0.51 -23.03 -10.92
N THR A 280 0.19 -23.05 -12.05
CA THR A 280 0.98 -24.23 -12.47
C THR A 280 2.22 -24.45 -11.58
N ALA A 281 2.81 -23.40 -11.02
CA ALA A 281 3.94 -23.52 -10.11
C ALA A 281 3.55 -24.03 -8.70
N ASN A 282 2.33 -23.76 -8.24
CA ASN A 282 1.91 -24.01 -6.86
C ASN A 282 0.83 -25.10 -6.71
N TYR A 283 0.20 -25.52 -7.80
CA TYR A 283 -0.84 -26.54 -7.81
C TYR A 283 -0.52 -27.59 -8.89
N ASP A 284 -1.03 -28.80 -8.71
CA ASP A 284 -0.81 -29.91 -9.67
C ASP A 284 -1.81 -29.82 -10.84
N ILE A 285 -1.65 -28.77 -11.64
CA ILE A 285 -2.45 -28.48 -12.83
C ILE A 285 -1.54 -28.10 -14.00
N SER A 286 -1.99 -28.34 -15.24
CA SER A 286 -1.28 -27.93 -16.47
C SER A 286 -1.72 -26.55 -16.95
N ASP A 287 -0.99 -25.97 -17.90
CA ASP A 287 -1.32 -24.67 -18.51
C ASP A 287 -2.68 -24.66 -19.23
N GLU A 288 -3.15 -25.82 -19.71
CA GLU A 288 -4.43 -25.97 -20.40
C GLU A 288 -5.62 -26.15 -19.44
N GLU A 289 -5.39 -26.57 -18.20
CA GLU A 289 -6.42 -26.72 -17.16
C GLU A 289 -6.71 -25.42 -16.45
#